data_e27ba8456cff16e0a95ea34d5cc6c505
#
_entry.id   e27ba8456cff16e0a95ea34d5cc6c505
#
_cell.length_a   1.000
_cell.length_b   1.000
_cell.length_c   1.000
_cell.angle_alpha   90.00
_cell.angle_beta   90.00
_cell.angle_gamma   90.00
#
_symmetry.space_group_name_H-M   'P 1'
#
loop_
_entity.id
_entity.type
_entity.pdbx_description
1 polymer ?
#
loop_
_entity_poly.entity_id
_entity_poly.type
_entity_poly.pdbx_seq_one_letter_code
_entity_poly.pdbx_strand_id
1 'polypeptide(L)'
;AHCTYCNGTTLIDRTKIRLRNNEKGICPLCGSPVTIKARGRMPMHIWDERIVSFIEPREEGFLWRYFTAHREVKPDGKTNDGLFEIVRTFYKFAPNGTPCTSSYEYREYKQTGIVRWCTDEGYRASSYCTLYPGNLPEAWKDTPMKYSALEILAENRPSEQIHYAKAINRYRGFPQLEWFIKMGLYKLAAHLINEFHDGAFGYESRNGIRGLRKSGKTIFEILGLTKENTRILQSIDGNIDELRLLQEAQSSGYNLKVEELERFYKLFGCNTTLIRKENRKSTIHKICRYIEREGADYRVGESGQCWRYSYMQRKERPDIREERLQNCAKDWLDYLNWCKELKYDLNNMFFYFPKNFKKVHDRTAAEYQALQDKKAAEKKRREDERIKREAEVMKKLLEEMLKENAGIDNAFLIKGKGLILRVPRDTQEIKNEGAALHHCVGTYVDRVAKGQTHIFFVRRVEEPDTPYFTMEYNNGRVIQCRGNHNCGMPASVKAFVAAFEKLMKEREEKMERKCG
;
A
#
# COMPACT_ATOMS: atom_id res chain seq x y z
N ALA A 1 27.65 -36.21 21.92
CA ALA A 1 26.96 -35.03 21.38
C ALA A 1 27.74 -33.78 21.71
N HIS A 2 27.65 -32.79 20.83
CA HIS A 2 28.24 -31.46 21.02
C HIS A 2 27.11 -30.43 21.17
N CYS A 3 27.18 -29.61 22.20
CA CYS A 3 26.23 -28.53 22.43
C CYS A 3 26.81 -27.23 21.88
N THR A 4 26.14 -26.60 20.95
CA THR A 4 26.57 -25.32 20.36
C THR A 4 26.39 -24.11 21.29
N TYR A 5 25.59 -24.25 22.36
CA TYR A 5 25.38 -23.20 23.34
C TYR A 5 26.53 -23.08 24.33
N CYS A 6 26.87 -24.17 25.03
CA CYS A 6 27.94 -24.18 26.01
C CYS A 6 29.30 -24.62 25.44
N ASN A 7 29.37 -24.94 24.14
CA ASN A 7 30.56 -25.47 23.47
C ASN A 7 31.12 -26.76 24.07
N GLY A 8 30.34 -27.45 24.90
CA GLY A 8 30.75 -28.67 25.58
C GLY A 8 30.43 -29.91 24.77
N THR A 9 31.29 -30.93 24.88
CA THR A 9 31.09 -32.23 24.28
C THR A 9 30.90 -33.29 25.33
N THR A 10 29.88 -34.14 25.20
CA THR A 10 29.59 -35.25 26.11
C THR A 10 29.23 -36.52 25.37
N LEU A 11 29.53 -37.67 25.97
CA LEU A 11 29.03 -38.94 25.52
C LEU A 11 27.58 -39.10 25.97
N ILE A 12 26.72 -39.50 25.06
CA ILE A 12 25.32 -39.78 25.34
C ILE A 12 25.07 -41.27 25.20
N ASP A 13 24.59 -41.87 26.28
CA ASP A 13 24.12 -43.24 26.26
C ASP A 13 22.79 -43.34 25.51
N ARG A 14 22.84 -43.84 24.27
CA ARG A 14 21.66 -43.98 23.41
C ARG A 14 20.67 -45.01 23.89
N THR A 15 21.05 -45.87 24.81
CA THR A 15 20.12 -46.83 25.40
C THR A 15 19.19 -46.17 26.41
N LYS A 16 19.65 -45.10 27.03
CA LYS A 16 18.88 -44.32 28.05
C LYS A 16 18.18 -43.11 27.46
N ILE A 17 18.75 -42.49 26.42
CA ILE A 17 18.22 -41.25 25.82
C ILE A 17 17.99 -41.48 24.34
N ARG A 18 16.72 -41.42 23.93
CA ARG A 18 16.34 -41.52 22.52
C ARG A 18 16.44 -40.16 21.86
N LEU A 19 17.48 -39.94 21.06
CA LEU A 19 17.68 -38.70 20.31
C LEU A 19 17.08 -38.80 18.91
N ARG A 20 16.08 -38.00 18.61
CA ARG A 20 15.51 -37.87 17.27
C ARG A 20 15.96 -36.56 16.62
N ASN A 21 16.23 -36.62 15.32
CA ASN A 21 16.59 -35.40 14.58
C ASN A 21 15.42 -34.39 14.57
N ASN A 22 15.73 -33.13 14.81
CA ASN A 22 14.79 -31.99 14.94
C ASN A 22 13.92 -32.02 16.22
N GLU A 23 14.12 -32.95 17.14
CA GLU A 23 13.45 -32.94 18.41
C GLU A 23 14.05 -31.89 19.36
N LYS A 24 13.21 -31.31 20.18
CA LYS A 24 13.68 -30.42 21.26
C LYS A 24 14.16 -31.25 22.44
N GLY A 25 15.25 -30.83 23.05
CA GLY A 25 15.83 -31.49 24.21
C GLY A 25 16.52 -30.49 25.13
N ILE A 26 17.12 -31.00 26.19
CA ILE A 26 17.91 -30.21 27.14
C ILE A 26 19.35 -30.67 27.06
N CYS A 27 20.29 -29.73 27.01
CA CYS A 27 21.70 -30.07 27.07
C CYS A 27 22.05 -30.64 28.44
N PRO A 28 22.63 -31.82 28.51
CA PRO A 28 22.99 -32.44 29.81
C PRO A 28 24.17 -31.75 30.51
N LEU A 29 24.91 -30.88 29.82
CA LEU A 29 26.04 -30.14 30.39
C LEU A 29 25.63 -28.78 30.98
N CYS A 30 24.80 -28.04 30.29
CA CYS A 30 24.45 -26.67 30.69
C CYS A 30 22.98 -26.44 31.00
N GLY A 31 22.13 -27.45 30.86
CA GLY A 31 20.68 -27.34 31.12
C GLY A 31 19.89 -26.53 30.09
N SER A 32 20.53 -26.01 29.06
CA SER A 32 19.85 -25.15 28.08
C SER A 32 18.96 -25.96 27.12
N PRO A 33 17.79 -25.43 26.72
CA PRO A 33 16.98 -26.03 25.70
C PRO A 33 17.69 -26.01 24.34
N VAL A 34 17.75 -27.14 23.67
CA VAL A 34 18.46 -27.36 22.41
C VAL A 34 17.61 -28.10 21.39
N THR A 35 17.89 -27.91 20.10
CA THR A 35 17.34 -28.73 19.04
C THR A 35 18.36 -29.77 18.62
N ILE A 36 17.98 -31.04 18.70
CA ILE A 36 18.86 -32.18 18.38
C ILE A 36 19.02 -32.27 16.87
N LYS A 37 20.28 -32.31 16.38
CA LYS A 37 20.63 -32.52 14.98
C LYS A 37 21.49 -33.73 14.81
N ALA A 38 21.09 -34.68 13.94
CA ALA A 38 21.90 -35.83 13.61
C ALA A 38 23.08 -35.41 12.72
N ARG A 39 24.29 -35.91 13.02
CA ARG A 39 25.55 -35.53 12.33
C ARG A 39 25.45 -35.67 10.80
N GLY A 40 24.88 -36.74 10.28
CA GLY A 40 24.74 -36.97 8.84
C GLY A 40 23.62 -36.15 8.15
N ARG A 41 22.87 -35.34 8.91
CA ARG A 41 21.78 -34.47 8.42
C ARG A 41 22.01 -33.01 8.80
N MET A 42 23.17 -32.68 9.31
CA MET A 42 23.57 -31.32 9.57
C MET A 42 23.92 -30.64 8.24
N PRO A 43 23.46 -29.41 7.99
CA PRO A 43 24.05 -28.61 6.93
C PRO A 43 25.55 -28.47 7.16
N MET A 44 26.34 -28.25 6.11
CA MET A 44 27.80 -28.13 6.21
C MET A 44 28.27 -27.10 7.26
N HIS A 45 27.38 -26.13 7.56
CA HIS A 45 27.58 -25.12 8.60
C HIS A 45 26.29 -24.97 9.41
N ILE A 46 26.40 -24.89 10.73
CA ILE A 46 25.35 -24.36 11.60
C ILE A 46 25.77 -22.94 11.96
N TRP A 47 24.91 -22.03 11.59
CA TRP A 47 25.06 -20.63 11.91
C TRP A 47 23.97 -20.20 12.88
N ASP A 48 24.35 -19.70 14.06
CA ASP A 48 23.43 -19.06 15.00
C ASP A 48 23.86 -17.61 15.16
N GLU A 49 22.92 -16.70 14.94
CA GLU A 49 23.17 -15.27 14.96
C GLU A 49 22.18 -14.58 15.91
N ARG A 50 22.70 -13.73 16.75
CA ARG A 50 21.95 -12.95 17.74
C ARG A 50 22.38 -11.50 17.70
N ILE A 51 21.42 -10.60 17.88
CA ILE A 51 21.72 -9.20 18.09
C ILE A 51 21.83 -8.96 19.59
N VAL A 52 22.93 -8.32 19.99
CA VAL A 52 23.22 -7.91 21.37
C VAL A 52 23.46 -6.42 21.36
N SER A 53 22.99 -5.71 22.37
CA SER A 53 23.24 -4.28 22.47
C SER A 53 23.72 -3.87 23.85
N PHE A 54 24.52 -2.81 23.88
CA PHE A 54 25.10 -2.22 25.10
C PHE A 54 24.84 -0.72 25.09
N ILE A 55 24.53 -0.17 26.26
CA ILE A 55 24.37 1.25 26.49
C ILE A 55 25.54 1.74 27.33
N GLU A 56 26.28 2.72 26.82
CA GLU A 56 27.38 3.37 27.50
C GLU A 56 26.97 4.80 27.85
N PRO A 57 26.88 5.16 29.14
CA PRO A 57 26.64 6.53 29.56
C PRO A 57 27.70 7.49 29.04
N ARG A 58 27.32 8.72 28.72
CA ARG A 58 28.17 9.85 28.31
C ARG A 58 27.69 11.11 29.03
N GLU A 59 28.53 12.12 29.12
CA GLU A 59 28.24 13.37 29.83
C GLU A 59 26.94 14.04 29.33
N GLU A 60 26.72 14.08 28.03
CA GLU A 60 25.55 14.72 27.41
C GLU A 60 24.47 13.71 26.96
N GLY A 61 24.51 12.43 27.39
CA GLY A 61 23.57 11.43 26.95
C GLY A 61 24.09 10.00 27.07
N PHE A 62 23.95 9.21 26.03
CA PHE A 62 24.48 7.85 26.01
C PHE A 62 24.76 7.37 24.58
N LEU A 63 25.72 6.44 24.48
CA LEU A 63 26.03 5.72 23.25
C LEU A 63 25.40 4.34 23.31
N TRP A 64 24.58 4.02 22.35
CA TRP A 64 23.95 2.70 22.20
C TRP A 64 24.66 1.94 21.08
N ARG A 65 25.27 0.82 21.43
CA ARG A 65 26.07 0.00 20.52
C ARG A 65 25.38 -1.32 20.25
N TYR A 66 25.28 -1.69 19.00
CA TYR A 66 24.63 -2.92 18.52
C TYR A 66 25.67 -3.84 17.90
N PHE A 67 25.63 -5.09 18.30
CA PHE A 67 26.54 -6.12 17.85
C PHE A 67 25.75 -7.30 17.28
N THR A 68 26.26 -7.90 16.21
CA THR A 68 25.90 -9.25 15.83
C THR A 68 26.84 -10.22 16.53
N ALA A 69 26.29 -11.03 17.42
CA ALA A 69 26.98 -12.19 17.99
C ALA A 69 26.67 -13.41 17.11
N HIS A 70 27.65 -14.04 16.56
CA HIS A 70 27.46 -15.23 15.76
C HIS A 70 28.28 -16.41 16.27
N ARG A 71 27.76 -17.60 16.06
CA ARG A 71 28.43 -18.86 16.27
C ARG A 71 28.32 -19.72 15.02
N GLU A 72 29.44 -20.04 14.44
CA GLU A 72 29.55 -20.99 13.33
C GLU A 72 30.05 -22.33 13.88
N VAL A 73 29.33 -23.43 13.60
CA VAL A 73 29.80 -24.78 13.91
C VAL A 73 30.19 -25.46 12.61
N LYS A 74 31.48 -25.80 12.50
CA LYS A 74 32.02 -26.52 11.34
C LYS A 74 31.70 -28.02 11.38
N PRO A 75 31.78 -28.74 10.25
CA PRO A 75 31.52 -30.17 10.21
C PRO A 75 32.44 -31.02 11.11
N ASP A 76 33.63 -30.53 11.43
CA ASP A 76 34.57 -31.17 12.35
C ASP A 76 34.20 -30.94 13.84
N GLY A 77 33.16 -30.19 14.12
CA GLY A 77 32.69 -29.87 15.47
C GLY A 77 33.37 -28.65 16.09
N LYS A 78 34.30 -28.02 15.38
CA LYS A 78 34.91 -26.77 15.85
C LYS A 78 33.91 -25.62 15.76
N THR A 79 33.94 -24.75 16.76
CA THR A 79 33.14 -23.53 16.77
C THR A 79 34.02 -22.33 16.45
N ASN A 80 33.44 -21.38 15.74
CA ASN A 80 34.01 -20.06 15.54
C ASN A 80 32.98 -19.05 16.05
N ASP A 81 33.30 -18.37 17.15
CA ASP A 81 32.44 -17.36 17.76
C ASP A 81 32.96 -15.98 17.39
N GLY A 82 32.05 -15.08 17.09
CA GLY A 82 32.38 -13.71 16.75
C GLY A 82 31.38 -12.71 17.33
N LEU A 83 31.87 -11.54 17.67
CA LEU A 83 31.07 -10.39 18.09
C LEU A 83 31.49 -9.20 17.24
N PHE A 84 30.61 -8.75 16.36
CA PHE A 84 30.88 -7.65 15.44
C PHE A 84 29.93 -6.48 15.72
N GLU A 85 30.49 -5.32 16.00
CA GLU A 85 29.73 -4.09 16.11
C GLU A 85 29.24 -3.66 14.74
N ILE A 86 27.92 -3.49 14.59
CA ILE A 86 27.29 -3.18 13.31
C ILE A 86 26.75 -1.76 13.26
N VAL A 87 26.21 -1.27 14.38
CA VAL A 87 25.63 0.08 14.49
C VAL A 87 25.96 0.66 15.85
N ARG A 88 26.21 1.94 15.92
CA ARG A 88 26.23 2.71 17.15
C ARG A 88 25.45 4.01 16.95
N THR A 89 24.68 4.37 17.96
CA THR A 89 23.83 5.56 17.96
C THR A 89 24.12 6.37 19.20
N PHE A 90 24.47 7.62 19.02
CA PHE A 90 24.63 8.56 20.12
C PHE A 90 23.34 9.36 20.30
N TYR A 91 22.78 9.30 21.49
CA TYR A 91 21.61 10.08 21.90
C TYR A 91 22.08 11.20 22.83
N LYS A 92 21.89 12.45 22.38
CA LYS A 92 22.19 13.65 23.14
C LYS A 92 20.90 14.20 23.77
N PHE A 93 20.99 14.64 25.01
CA PHE A 93 19.90 15.18 25.79
C PHE A 93 20.17 16.64 26.17
N ALA A 94 19.12 17.45 26.21
CA ALA A 94 19.17 18.78 26.81
C ALA A 94 19.33 18.68 28.34
N PRO A 95 19.76 19.75 29.03
CA PRO A 95 19.91 19.76 30.50
C PRO A 95 18.63 19.38 31.26
N ASN A 96 17.46 19.58 30.68
CA ASN A 96 16.16 19.19 31.26
C ASN A 96 15.79 17.72 31.01
N GLY A 97 16.70 16.91 30.47
CA GLY A 97 16.47 15.49 30.17
C GLY A 97 15.67 15.22 28.90
N THR A 98 15.32 16.23 28.10
CA THR A 98 14.62 16.01 26.82
C THR A 98 15.60 15.56 25.74
N PRO A 99 15.32 14.48 25.00
CA PRO A 99 16.16 14.06 23.89
C PRO A 99 16.22 15.15 22.81
N CYS A 100 17.40 15.61 22.43
CA CYS A 100 17.53 16.70 21.45
C CYS A 100 18.09 16.25 20.11
N THR A 101 19.02 15.32 20.07
CA THR A 101 19.59 14.83 18.81
C THR A 101 19.95 13.35 18.91
N SER A 102 20.00 12.68 17.76
CA SER A 102 20.63 11.37 17.61
C SER A 102 21.52 11.39 16.37
N SER A 103 22.69 10.77 16.48
CA SER A 103 23.59 10.52 15.35
C SER A 103 23.87 9.03 15.25
N TYR A 104 23.94 8.52 14.04
CA TYR A 104 24.22 7.10 13.81
C TYR A 104 25.52 6.93 13.06
N GLU A 105 26.20 5.85 13.39
CA GLU A 105 27.29 5.31 12.59
C GLU A 105 27.00 3.83 12.37
N TYR A 106 27.09 3.36 11.13
CA TYR A 106 26.94 1.96 10.79
C TYR A 106 28.15 1.45 10.00
N ARG A 107 28.41 0.15 10.09
CA ARG A 107 29.46 -0.48 9.29
C ARG A 107 28.93 -0.86 7.92
N GLU A 108 29.54 -0.31 6.88
CA GLU A 108 29.30 -0.67 5.50
C GLU A 108 30.31 -1.73 5.06
N TYR A 109 29.81 -2.86 4.57
CA TYR A 109 30.64 -3.88 3.92
C TYR A 109 30.73 -3.56 2.44
N LYS A 110 31.90 -3.14 1.97
CA LYS A 110 32.10 -2.94 0.53
C LYS A 110 32.47 -4.24 -0.16
N GLN A 111 32.14 -4.38 -1.43
CA GLN A 111 32.55 -5.52 -2.26
C GLN A 111 34.06 -5.78 -2.27
N THR A 112 34.87 -4.80 -1.88
CA THR A 112 36.33 -4.89 -1.71
C THR A 112 36.76 -5.55 -0.40
N GLY A 113 35.85 -5.98 0.44
CA GLY A 113 36.15 -6.54 1.78
C GLY A 113 36.53 -5.51 2.85
N ILE A 114 36.51 -4.20 2.51
CA ILE A 114 36.84 -3.13 3.45
C ILE A 114 35.59 -2.77 4.24
N VAL A 115 35.66 -2.91 5.56
CA VAL A 115 34.64 -2.46 6.51
C VAL A 115 34.98 -1.05 6.95
N ARG A 116 34.07 -0.11 6.79
CA ARG A 116 34.20 1.26 7.28
C ARG A 116 32.98 1.72 8.04
N TRP A 117 33.15 2.66 8.94
CA TRP A 117 32.04 3.36 9.55
C TRP A 117 31.52 4.44 8.59
N CYS A 118 30.21 4.48 8.42
CA CYS A 118 29.52 5.51 7.65
C CYS A 118 28.52 6.19 8.57
N THR A 119 28.37 7.49 8.42
CA THR A 119 27.28 8.25 9.03
C THR A 119 26.09 8.27 8.10
N ASP A 120 24.90 7.96 8.61
CA ASP A 120 23.66 8.08 7.88
C ASP A 120 22.60 8.75 8.78
N GLU A 121 21.99 9.80 8.27
CA GLU A 121 20.99 10.56 9.02
C GLU A 121 19.61 9.89 9.01
N GLY A 122 19.51 8.60 9.25
CA GLY A 122 18.19 8.23 9.66
C GLY A 122 17.54 6.93 9.26
N TYR A 123 18.07 6.06 8.41
CA TYR A 123 17.23 4.98 7.91
C TYR A 123 17.54 3.56 8.43
N ARG A 124 18.79 3.24 8.76
CA ARG A 124 19.19 1.84 9.04
C ARG A 124 19.23 1.45 10.52
N ALA A 125 19.38 2.39 11.42
CA ALA A 125 19.47 2.09 12.86
C ALA A 125 18.15 1.55 13.44
N SER A 126 17.01 1.93 12.89
CA SER A 126 15.70 1.55 13.43
C SER A 126 15.36 0.05 13.32
N SER A 127 15.96 -0.67 12.35
CA SER A 127 15.67 -2.10 12.16
C SER A 127 16.44 -3.03 13.13
N TYR A 128 17.48 -2.53 13.79
CA TYR A 128 18.31 -3.33 14.70
C TYR A 128 18.04 -3.08 16.18
N CYS A 129 17.20 -2.12 16.52
CA CYS A 129 17.09 -1.55 17.86
C CYS A 129 15.96 -2.15 18.69
N THR A 130 15.85 -3.46 18.77
CA THR A 130 14.90 -4.12 19.67
C THR A 130 15.61 -4.53 20.94
N LEU A 131 15.29 -3.91 22.07
CA LEU A 131 15.74 -4.36 23.39
C LEU A 131 14.74 -5.36 23.96
N TYR A 132 15.25 -6.34 24.68
CA TYR A 132 14.42 -7.24 25.47
C TYR A 132 14.05 -6.56 26.79
N PRO A 133 12.78 -6.52 27.18
CA PRO A 133 12.31 -5.75 28.35
C PRO A 133 13.02 -6.02 29.66
N GLY A 134 13.47 -7.25 29.88
CA GLY A 134 14.07 -7.65 31.15
C GLY A 134 15.35 -6.95 31.60
N ASN A 135 16.02 -6.23 30.69
CA ASN A 135 17.31 -5.57 30.97
C ASN A 135 17.23 -4.04 30.98
N LEU A 136 16.05 -3.45 30.76
CA LEU A 136 15.91 -1.99 30.64
C LEU A 136 16.33 -1.22 31.87
N PRO A 137 15.87 -1.56 33.11
CA PRO A 137 16.23 -0.83 34.31
C PRO A 137 17.74 -0.75 34.52
N GLU A 138 18.45 -1.86 34.32
CA GLU A 138 19.90 -1.92 34.47
C GLU A 138 20.61 -1.21 33.32
N ALA A 139 20.14 -1.37 32.09
CA ALA A 139 20.74 -0.74 30.92
C ALA A 139 20.66 0.80 30.96
N TRP A 140 19.63 1.35 31.60
CA TRP A 140 19.37 2.79 31.63
C TRP A 140 19.65 3.48 32.95
N LYS A 141 20.13 2.77 34.00
CA LYS A 141 20.28 3.33 35.35
C LYS A 141 21.17 4.57 35.42
N ASP A 142 22.18 4.65 34.57
CA ASP A 142 23.14 5.74 34.53
C ASP A 142 22.93 6.69 33.33
N THR A 143 21.74 6.70 32.76
CA THR A 143 21.39 7.55 31.62
C THR A 143 20.21 8.48 31.97
N PRO A 144 19.96 9.52 31.16
CA PRO A 144 18.77 10.36 31.31
C PRO A 144 17.46 9.62 31.18
N MET A 145 17.45 8.41 30.62
CA MET A 145 16.25 7.58 30.46
C MET A 145 15.86 6.82 31.74
N LYS A 146 16.67 6.87 32.81
CA LYS A 146 16.44 6.17 34.09
C LYS A 146 15.04 6.36 34.67
N TYR A 147 14.46 7.52 34.48
CA TYR A 147 13.12 7.84 35.00
C TYR A 147 12.04 7.90 33.91
N SER A 148 12.34 7.40 32.72
CA SER A 148 11.34 7.34 31.66
C SER A 148 10.30 6.26 31.95
N ALA A 149 9.06 6.50 31.53
CA ALA A 149 8.00 5.51 31.66
C ALA A 149 8.14 4.31 30.68
N LEU A 150 9.21 4.25 29.87
CA LEU A 150 9.42 3.14 28.93
C LEU A 150 9.60 1.79 29.63
N GLU A 151 10.13 1.76 30.84
CA GLU A 151 10.19 0.55 31.66
C GLU A 151 8.78 0.02 31.97
N ILE A 152 7.89 0.92 32.40
CA ILE A 152 6.48 0.60 32.68
C ILE A 152 5.80 0.03 31.42
N LEU A 153 6.08 0.63 30.25
CA LEU A 153 5.54 0.13 28.98
C LEU A 153 6.05 -1.28 28.65
N ALA A 154 7.36 -1.53 28.87
CA ALA A 154 7.97 -2.83 28.64
C ALA A 154 7.38 -3.93 29.54
N GLU A 155 7.17 -3.63 30.81
CA GLU A 155 6.57 -4.55 31.80
C GLU A 155 5.12 -4.92 31.43
N ASN A 156 4.35 -3.94 30.96
CA ASN A 156 2.94 -4.15 30.65
C ASN A 156 2.68 -4.66 29.21
N ARG A 157 3.70 -4.64 28.35
CA ARG A 157 3.62 -5.13 26.95
C ARG A 157 4.79 -6.07 26.61
N PRO A 158 5.06 -7.13 27.37
CA PRO A 158 6.26 -7.97 27.19
C PRO A 158 6.27 -8.76 25.87
N SER A 159 5.11 -8.98 25.26
CA SER A 159 4.99 -9.69 23.99
C SER A 159 5.13 -8.78 22.76
N GLU A 160 5.10 -7.48 22.94
CA GLU A 160 5.24 -6.52 21.84
C GLU A 160 6.71 -6.17 21.59
N GLN A 161 7.09 -6.17 20.32
CA GLN A 161 8.39 -5.65 19.91
C GLN A 161 8.34 -4.13 19.91
N ILE A 162 8.74 -3.52 21.02
CA ILE A 162 8.85 -2.07 21.13
C ILE A 162 10.22 -1.64 20.62
N HIS A 163 10.24 -0.78 19.62
CA HIS A 163 11.45 -0.21 19.08
C HIS A 163 11.91 0.97 19.96
N TYR A 164 12.75 0.72 20.95
CA TYR A 164 13.18 1.72 21.92
C TYR A 164 13.93 2.91 21.31
N ALA A 165 14.71 2.70 20.27
CA ALA A 165 15.33 3.81 19.53
C ALA A 165 14.29 4.75 18.90
N LYS A 166 13.22 4.17 18.35
CA LYS A 166 12.07 4.96 17.88
C LYS A 166 11.37 5.67 19.02
N ALA A 167 11.24 5.02 20.19
CA ALA A 167 10.64 5.64 21.36
C ALA A 167 11.42 6.89 21.80
N ILE A 168 12.75 6.81 21.89
CA ILE A 168 13.61 7.95 22.26
C ILE A 168 13.44 9.10 21.25
N ASN A 169 13.47 8.79 19.96
CA ASN A 169 13.23 9.79 18.92
C ASN A 169 11.81 10.37 18.98
N ARG A 170 10.84 9.55 19.36
CA ARG A 170 9.45 9.99 19.55
C ARG A 170 9.33 10.98 20.70
N TYR A 171 9.99 10.75 21.84
CA TYR A 171 10.03 11.70 22.95
C TYR A 171 10.49 13.09 22.53
N ARG A 172 11.48 13.17 21.61
CA ARG A 172 11.95 14.44 21.05
C ARG A 172 10.84 15.22 20.34
N GLY A 173 10.05 14.54 19.51
CA GLY A 173 8.99 15.17 18.73
C GLY A 173 7.62 15.24 19.43
N PHE A 174 7.44 14.44 20.49
CA PHE A 174 6.19 14.31 21.22
C PHE A 174 6.45 13.90 22.68
N PRO A 175 6.93 14.84 23.54
CA PRO A 175 7.23 14.55 24.95
C PRO A 175 6.03 14.00 25.74
N GLN A 176 4.81 14.32 25.29
CA GLN A 176 3.58 13.85 25.90
C GLN A 176 3.39 12.33 25.83
N LEU A 177 4.20 11.60 25.06
CA LEU A 177 4.22 10.14 25.06
C LEU A 177 4.32 9.57 26.51
N GLU A 178 5.06 10.23 27.37
CA GLU A 178 5.18 9.91 28.79
C GLU A 178 3.83 9.85 29.50
N TRP A 179 2.91 10.77 29.17
CA TRP A 179 1.58 10.83 29.79
C TRP A 179 0.73 9.63 29.42
N PHE A 180 0.81 9.16 28.17
CA PHE A 180 0.07 7.98 27.73
C PHE A 180 0.49 6.74 28.52
N ILE A 181 1.79 6.56 28.70
CA ILE A 181 2.34 5.41 29.45
C ILE A 181 1.94 5.49 30.93
N LYS A 182 2.14 6.65 31.55
CA LYS A 182 1.80 6.85 32.99
C LYS A 182 0.30 6.75 33.27
N MET A 183 -0.54 6.97 32.27
CA MET A 183 -1.97 6.78 32.37
C MET A 183 -2.44 5.34 32.05
N GLY A 184 -1.53 4.41 31.74
CA GLY A 184 -1.89 3.03 31.43
C GLY A 184 -2.46 2.83 30.02
N LEU A 185 -2.26 3.78 29.09
CA LEU A 185 -2.65 3.67 27.68
C LEU A 185 -1.51 3.03 26.87
N TYR A 186 -1.15 1.80 27.24
CA TYR A 186 0.04 1.12 26.72
C TYR A 186 -0.08 0.73 25.26
N LYS A 187 -1.25 0.25 24.81
CA LYS A 187 -1.48 -0.07 23.38
C LYS A 187 -1.32 1.16 22.51
N LEU A 188 -1.88 2.29 22.96
CA LEU A 188 -1.79 3.54 22.23
C LEU A 188 -0.35 4.07 22.21
N ALA A 189 0.37 3.98 23.34
CA ALA A 189 1.78 4.36 23.41
C ALA A 189 2.65 3.49 22.51
N ALA A 190 2.46 2.17 22.50
CA ALA A 190 3.17 1.24 21.63
C ALA A 190 2.90 1.52 20.15
N HIS A 191 1.64 1.78 19.79
CA HIS A 191 1.24 2.20 18.44
C HIS A 191 1.95 3.49 18.02
N LEU A 192 1.98 4.52 18.89
CA LEU A 192 2.67 5.77 18.63
C LEU A 192 4.17 5.61 18.41
N ILE A 193 4.79 4.63 19.03
CA ILE A 193 6.21 4.31 18.87
C ILE A 193 6.46 3.55 17.56
N ASN A 194 5.65 2.52 17.28
CA ASN A 194 5.95 1.55 16.23
C ASN A 194 5.51 1.98 14.84
N GLU A 195 4.37 2.67 14.70
CA GLU A 195 3.82 3.03 13.37
C GLU A 195 4.49 4.24 12.70
N PHE A 196 5.41 4.89 13.36
CA PHE A 196 6.10 6.01 12.76
C PHE A 196 7.27 5.51 11.90
N HIS A 197 7.06 5.35 10.64
CA HIS A 197 8.14 5.27 9.67
C HIS A 197 8.79 6.65 9.57
N ASP A 198 10.03 6.75 10.05
CA ASP A 198 10.87 7.91 9.79
C ASP A 198 10.88 8.20 8.30
N GLY A 199 10.62 9.44 7.96
CA GLY A 199 10.60 10.16 6.71
C GLY A 199 11.19 9.65 5.39
N ALA A 200 11.51 8.39 5.25
CA ALA A 200 12.04 7.81 4.00
C ALA A 200 11.03 7.82 2.84
N PHE A 201 9.74 8.06 3.12
CA PHE A 201 8.70 8.17 2.11
C PHE A 201 7.83 9.44 2.19
N GLY A 202 8.31 10.53 2.84
CA GLY A 202 7.66 11.84 2.72
C GLY A 202 6.19 11.92 3.18
N TYR A 203 5.67 10.90 3.83
CA TYR A 203 4.33 10.89 4.41
C TYR A 203 4.36 11.16 5.92
N GLU A 204 5.03 12.24 6.33
CA GLU A 204 4.50 12.96 7.46
C GLU A 204 3.12 13.45 7.02
N SER A 205 2.06 12.80 7.49
CA SER A 205 0.74 13.38 7.32
C SER A 205 0.83 14.74 8.02
N ARG A 206 0.76 15.82 7.26
CA ARG A 206 0.75 17.21 7.76
C ARG A 206 -0.30 17.45 8.86
N ASN A 207 -1.15 16.47 9.11
CA ASN A 207 -2.25 16.47 10.07
C ASN A 207 -1.96 15.75 11.39
N GLY A 208 -0.70 15.42 11.69
CA GLY A 208 -0.37 14.71 12.93
C GLY A 208 -0.82 13.24 12.91
N ILE A 209 -0.65 12.57 14.04
CA ILE A 209 -1.16 11.21 14.23
C ILE A 209 -2.68 11.30 14.15
N ARG A 210 -3.29 10.62 13.18
CA ARG A 210 -4.75 10.65 12.96
C ARG A 210 -5.47 10.42 14.29
N GLY A 211 -6.29 11.39 14.72
CA GLY A 211 -7.08 11.34 15.94
C GLY A 211 -6.42 11.98 17.18
N LEU A 212 -5.16 12.43 17.12
CA LEU A 212 -4.50 13.09 18.24
C LEU A 212 -4.22 14.57 17.93
N ARG A 213 -4.41 15.43 18.94
CA ARG A 213 -4.15 16.88 18.83
C ARG A 213 -2.82 17.21 19.49
N LYS A 214 -1.74 17.28 18.71
CA LYS A 214 -0.36 17.51 19.21
C LYS A 214 -0.22 18.80 20.05
N SER A 215 -1.04 19.81 19.81
CA SER A 215 -1.01 21.11 20.52
C SER A 215 -1.77 21.11 21.84
N GLY A 216 -2.38 20.01 22.23
CA GLY A 216 -3.13 19.90 23.48
C GLY A 216 -2.23 20.06 24.70
N LYS A 217 -2.68 20.86 25.68
CA LYS A 217 -1.97 21.12 26.94
C LYS A 217 -2.25 20.07 28.02
N THR A 218 -3.27 19.26 27.81
CA THR A 218 -3.69 18.17 28.70
C THR A 218 -3.88 16.91 27.89
N ILE A 219 -3.83 15.75 28.55
CA ILE A 219 -4.08 14.46 27.89
C ILE A 219 -5.48 14.39 27.26
N PHE A 220 -6.48 15.01 27.90
CA PHE A 220 -7.85 15.07 27.40
C PHE A 220 -7.94 15.86 26.08
N GLU A 221 -7.24 16.98 26.02
CA GLU A 221 -7.15 17.78 24.79
C GLU A 221 -6.40 17.04 23.69
N ILE A 222 -5.31 16.34 24.03
CA ILE A 222 -4.52 15.55 23.06
C ILE A 222 -5.38 14.41 22.50
N LEU A 223 -6.10 13.68 23.36
CA LEU A 223 -7.02 12.63 22.96
C LEU A 223 -8.30 13.16 22.30
N GLY A 224 -8.63 14.44 22.48
CA GLY A 224 -9.90 15.02 22.04
C GLY A 224 -11.12 14.38 22.71
N LEU A 225 -10.97 13.92 23.96
CA LEU A 225 -11.99 13.22 24.74
C LEU A 225 -12.36 13.99 26.01
N THR A 226 -13.59 13.75 26.50
CA THR A 226 -13.99 14.13 27.86
C THR A 226 -13.25 13.28 28.89
N LYS A 227 -13.26 13.71 30.16
CA LYS A 227 -12.69 12.91 31.26
C LYS A 227 -13.33 11.52 31.37
N GLU A 228 -14.64 11.44 31.15
CA GLU A 228 -15.39 10.18 31.21
C GLU A 228 -14.93 9.22 30.11
N ASN A 229 -14.92 9.67 28.86
CA ASN A 229 -14.47 8.86 27.72
C ASN A 229 -12.99 8.48 27.81
N THR A 230 -12.16 9.36 28.39
CA THR A 230 -10.74 9.02 28.66
C THR A 230 -10.62 7.89 29.68
N ARG A 231 -11.45 7.89 30.74
CA ARG A 231 -11.48 6.79 31.71
C ARG A 231 -11.93 5.47 31.09
N ILE A 232 -12.90 5.52 30.17
CA ILE A 232 -13.32 4.35 29.39
C ILE A 232 -12.14 3.82 28.60
N LEU A 233 -11.46 4.68 27.82
CA LEU A 233 -10.29 4.28 27.03
C LEU A 233 -9.17 3.69 27.89
N GLN A 234 -8.93 4.29 29.05
CA GLN A 234 -7.93 3.84 30.03
C GLN A 234 -8.27 2.47 30.62
N SER A 235 -9.54 2.23 30.98
CA SER A 235 -9.97 0.98 31.64
C SER A 235 -9.78 -0.27 30.77
N ILE A 236 -9.76 -0.11 29.44
CA ILE A 236 -9.57 -1.21 28.47
C ILE A 236 -8.16 -1.22 27.87
N ASP A 237 -7.26 -0.33 28.30
CA ASP A 237 -6.00 -0.08 27.59
C ASP A 237 -6.26 0.08 26.07
N GLY A 238 -7.14 1.04 25.73
CA GLY A 238 -7.69 1.15 24.38
C GLY A 238 -6.63 1.53 23.33
N ASN A 239 -6.81 1.01 22.13
CA ASN A 239 -5.97 1.29 20.97
C ASN A 239 -6.48 2.52 20.17
N ILE A 240 -5.82 2.83 19.05
CA ILE A 240 -6.16 3.99 18.20
C ILE A 240 -7.56 3.89 17.58
N ASP A 241 -8.03 2.69 17.30
CA ASP A 241 -9.34 2.49 16.68
C ASP A 241 -10.47 2.69 17.70
N GLU A 242 -10.27 2.21 18.93
CA GLU A 242 -11.19 2.44 20.06
C GLU A 242 -11.22 3.91 20.44
N LEU A 243 -10.07 4.61 20.41
CA LEU A 243 -10.02 6.08 20.54
C LEU A 243 -10.91 6.77 19.50
N ARG A 244 -10.81 6.38 18.22
CA ARG A 244 -11.64 6.97 17.15
C ARG A 244 -13.12 6.71 17.32
N LEU A 245 -13.50 5.52 17.81
CA LEU A 245 -14.89 5.20 18.10
C LEU A 245 -15.44 6.09 19.22
N LEU A 246 -14.67 6.31 20.29
CA LEU A 246 -15.06 7.22 21.38
C LEU A 246 -15.15 8.67 20.92
N GLN A 247 -14.22 9.15 20.09
CA GLN A 247 -14.26 10.49 19.52
C GLN A 247 -15.50 10.69 18.65
N GLU A 248 -15.84 9.72 17.79
CA GLU A 248 -17.03 9.77 16.96
C GLU A 248 -18.31 9.71 17.79
N ALA A 249 -18.36 8.85 18.81
CA ALA A 249 -19.49 8.77 19.72
C ALA A 249 -19.72 10.10 20.44
N GLN A 250 -18.68 10.70 20.98
CA GLN A 250 -18.72 11.98 21.66
C GLN A 250 -19.20 13.11 20.72
N SER A 251 -18.65 13.19 19.49
CA SER A 251 -19.05 14.20 18.52
C SER A 251 -20.50 14.03 18.06
N SER A 252 -20.99 12.79 18.05
CA SER A 252 -22.37 12.43 17.69
C SER A 252 -23.34 12.50 18.87
N GLY A 253 -22.90 12.99 20.04
CA GLY A 253 -23.72 13.10 21.25
C GLY A 253 -24.19 11.74 21.77
N TYR A 254 -23.40 10.68 21.59
CA TYR A 254 -23.68 9.33 22.08
C TYR A 254 -22.73 8.98 23.20
N ASN A 255 -23.29 8.58 24.37
CA ASN A 255 -22.49 8.10 25.48
C ASN A 255 -22.26 6.59 25.35
N LEU A 256 -21.09 6.22 24.83
CA LEU A 256 -20.69 4.83 24.57
C LEU A 256 -20.11 4.23 25.86
N LYS A 257 -20.74 3.17 26.37
CA LYS A 257 -20.25 2.45 27.55
C LYS A 257 -19.14 1.47 27.21
N VAL A 258 -18.37 1.03 28.22
CA VAL A 258 -17.24 0.08 28.04
C VAL A 258 -17.70 -1.19 27.34
N GLU A 259 -18.75 -1.84 27.85
CA GLU A 259 -19.24 -3.10 27.27
C GLU A 259 -19.78 -2.93 25.84
N GLU A 260 -20.36 -1.75 25.53
CA GLU A 260 -20.83 -1.45 24.19
C GLU A 260 -19.66 -1.21 23.24
N LEU A 261 -18.61 -0.52 23.69
CA LEU A 261 -17.39 -0.27 22.92
C LEU A 261 -16.68 -1.57 22.57
N GLU A 262 -16.42 -2.42 23.55
CA GLU A 262 -15.75 -3.71 23.35
C GLU A 262 -16.54 -4.63 22.40
N ARG A 263 -17.86 -4.76 22.62
CA ARG A 263 -18.72 -5.56 21.73
C ARG A 263 -18.75 -5.01 20.32
N PHE A 264 -18.92 -3.70 20.20
CA PHE A 264 -18.97 -3.05 18.90
C PHE A 264 -17.64 -3.21 18.14
N TYR A 265 -16.52 -2.98 18.83
CA TYR A 265 -15.19 -3.13 18.22
C TYR A 265 -14.92 -4.57 17.76
N LYS A 266 -15.31 -5.57 18.54
CA LYS A 266 -15.24 -6.99 18.16
C LYS A 266 -16.01 -7.30 16.88
N LEU A 267 -17.21 -6.76 16.72
CA LEU A 267 -18.11 -7.06 15.62
C LEU A 267 -17.80 -6.24 14.36
N PHE A 268 -17.49 -4.98 14.49
CA PHE A 268 -17.44 -4.01 13.40
C PHE A 268 -16.07 -3.34 13.23
N GLY A 269 -15.10 -3.61 14.11
CA GLY A 269 -13.83 -2.89 14.11
C GLY A 269 -14.01 -1.38 14.26
N CYS A 270 -13.16 -0.59 13.64
CA CYS A 270 -13.24 0.87 13.65
C CYS A 270 -14.28 1.42 12.65
N ASN A 271 -15.52 0.94 12.70
CA ASN A 271 -16.58 1.45 11.84
C ASN A 271 -17.31 2.65 12.47
N THR A 272 -16.72 3.84 12.35
CA THR A 272 -17.32 5.07 12.90
C THR A 272 -18.63 5.47 12.23
N THR A 273 -18.90 5.01 11.00
CA THR A 273 -20.11 5.37 10.25
C THR A 273 -21.41 4.94 10.95
N LEU A 274 -21.39 3.81 11.66
CA LEU A 274 -22.55 3.35 12.41
C LEU A 274 -22.83 4.17 13.70
N ILE A 275 -21.81 4.83 14.22
CA ILE A 275 -21.88 5.65 15.43
C ILE A 275 -22.41 7.05 15.10
N ARG A 276 -22.16 7.56 13.90
CA ARG A 276 -22.59 8.89 13.46
C ARG A 276 -24.10 9.09 13.59
N LYS A 277 -24.48 10.25 14.10
CA LYS A 277 -25.88 10.59 14.37
C LYS A 277 -26.78 10.42 13.16
N GLU A 278 -26.31 10.84 11.99
CA GLU A 278 -27.07 10.77 10.72
C GLU A 278 -27.30 9.34 10.23
N ASN A 279 -26.40 8.41 10.56
CA ASN A 279 -26.46 7.01 10.11
C ASN A 279 -27.05 6.07 11.16
N ARG A 280 -27.01 6.46 12.41
CA ARG A 280 -27.45 5.63 13.54
C ARG A 280 -28.99 5.65 13.67
N LYS A 281 -29.63 4.59 13.24
CA LYS A 281 -31.09 4.40 13.35
C LYS A 281 -31.52 3.68 14.63
N SER A 282 -30.56 3.18 15.40
CA SER A 282 -30.81 2.45 16.64
C SER A 282 -29.65 2.62 17.63
N THR A 283 -29.79 2.18 18.87
CA THR A 283 -28.69 2.16 19.85
C THR A 283 -27.65 1.11 19.47
N ILE A 284 -26.38 1.37 19.81
CA ILE A 284 -25.27 0.42 19.59
C ILE A 284 -25.57 -0.91 20.24
N HIS A 285 -26.12 -0.90 21.46
CA HIS A 285 -26.55 -2.10 22.16
C HIS A 285 -27.53 -2.96 21.33
N LYS A 286 -28.55 -2.35 20.72
CA LYS A 286 -29.53 -3.08 19.89
C LYS A 286 -28.89 -3.63 18.62
N ILE A 287 -27.98 -2.88 17.99
CA ILE A 287 -27.23 -3.32 16.82
C ILE A 287 -26.40 -4.57 17.17
N CYS A 288 -25.60 -4.51 18.23
CA CYS A 288 -24.79 -5.65 18.66
C CYS A 288 -25.65 -6.88 19.01
N ARG A 289 -26.73 -6.69 19.78
CA ARG A 289 -27.65 -7.79 20.09
C ARG A 289 -28.33 -8.41 18.89
N TYR A 290 -28.67 -7.60 17.89
CA TYR A 290 -29.21 -8.10 16.62
C TYR A 290 -28.22 -9.03 15.92
N ILE A 291 -26.97 -8.58 15.75
CA ILE A 291 -25.91 -9.37 15.12
C ILE A 291 -25.62 -10.66 15.90
N GLU A 292 -25.59 -10.61 17.22
CA GLU A 292 -25.39 -11.79 18.06
C GLU A 292 -26.51 -12.83 17.90
N ARG A 293 -27.76 -12.38 17.75
CA ARG A 293 -28.89 -13.26 17.53
C ARG A 293 -28.88 -13.89 16.14
N GLU A 294 -28.73 -13.08 15.08
CA GLU A 294 -28.76 -13.57 13.69
C GLU A 294 -27.46 -14.29 13.30
N GLY A 295 -26.35 -13.95 13.98
CA GLY A 295 -25.03 -14.52 13.71
C GLY A 295 -24.71 -15.82 14.44
N ALA A 296 -25.55 -16.26 15.39
CA ALA A 296 -25.30 -17.46 16.20
C ALA A 296 -25.05 -18.71 15.32
N ASP A 297 -25.83 -18.88 14.25
CA ASP A 297 -25.77 -19.99 13.30
C ASP A 297 -25.27 -19.55 11.90
N TYR A 298 -24.58 -18.39 11.82
CA TYR A 298 -24.13 -17.85 10.55
C TYR A 298 -22.98 -18.68 9.96
N ARG A 299 -22.84 -18.66 8.65
CA ARG A 299 -21.84 -19.48 7.94
C ARG A 299 -20.43 -18.99 8.25
N VAL A 300 -19.52 -19.93 8.50
CA VAL A 300 -18.07 -19.75 8.30
C VAL A 300 -17.83 -20.00 6.82
N GLY A 301 -17.36 -19.01 6.10
CA GLY A 301 -17.11 -19.17 4.65
C GLY A 301 -16.07 -20.25 4.40
N GLU A 302 -16.30 -21.11 3.40
CA GLU A 302 -15.31 -22.07 2.90
C GLU A 302 -14.08 -21.41 2.26
N SER A 303 -14.11 -20.10 2.04
CA SER A 303 -13.01 -19.33 1.50
C SER A 303 -12.01 -18.97 2.61
N GLY A 304 -11.15 -19.93 2.96
CA GLY A 304 -9.98 -19.73 3.82
C GLY A 304 -8.93 -18.76 3.26
N GLN A 305 -9.34 -17.69 2.60
CA GLN A 305 -8.47 -16.63 2.08
C GLN A 305 -8.88 -15.28 2.64
N CYS A 306 -8.68 -15.09 3.94
CA CYS A 306 -8.53 -13.76 4.48
C CYS A 306 -7.12 -13.26 4.14
N TRP A 307 -6.98 -12.57 3.01
CA TRP A 307 -5.71 -12.01 2.51
C TRP A 307 -5.05 -11.00 3.47
N ARG A 308 -5.73 -10.59 4.54
CA ARG A 308 -5.23 -9.63 5.53
C ARG A 308 -4.42 -10.24 6.67
N TYR A 309 -4.47 -11.55 6.89
CA TYR A 309 -3.77 -12.22 8.01
C TYR A 309 -2.54 -13.04 7.59
N SER A 310 -2.13 -13.00 6.35
CA SER A 310 -1.00 -13.81 5.85
C SER A 310 0.38 -13.36 6.35
N TYR A 311 0.52 -12.19 6.99
CA TYR A 311 1.81 -11.68 7.44
C TYR A 311 1.97 -11.53 8.96
N MET A 312 0.93 -11.75 9.74
CA MET A 312 1.03 -11.79 11.21
C MET A 312 0.75 -13.20 11.71
N GLN A 313 1.82 -13.85 12.12
CA GLN A 313 1.91 -15.01 13.02
C GLN A 313 0.64 -15.86 13.19
N ARG A 314 0.76 -17.17 12.83
CA ARG A 314 -0.09 -18.29 13.27
C ARG A 314 -0.23 -18.30 14.80
N LYS A 315 -0.97 -17.38 15.37
CA LYS A 315 -1.44 -17.42 16.74
C LYS A 315 -2.95 -17.50 16.73
N GLU A 316 -3.45 -18.63 17.20
CA GLU A 316 -4.83 -18.93 17.59
C GLU A 316 -5.88 -18.70 16.50
N ARG A 317 -6.50 -19.77 16.03
CA ARG A 317 -7.71 -19.67 15.21
C ARG A 317 -8.73 -18.86 16.04
N PRO A 318 -9.30 -17.78 15.49
CA PRO A 318 -10.38 -17.08 16.17
C PRO A 318 -11.47 -18.10 16.52
N ASP A 319 -12.13 -17.90 17.68
CA ASP A 319 -13.28 -18.72 18.08
C ASP A 319 -14.27 -18.72 16.89
N ILE A 320 -14.63 -19.90 16.42
CA ILE A 320 -15.58 -20.10 15.30
C ILE A 320 -16.84 -19.26 15.50
N ARG A 321 -17.26 -19.08 16.74
CA ARG A 321 -18.38 -18.23 17.09
C ARG A 321 -18.13 -16.76 16.77
N GLU A 322 -16.95 -16.25 17.09
CA GLU A 322 -16.58 -14.86 16.82
C GLU A 322 -16.50 -14.59 15.30
N GLU A 323 -15.92 -15.52 14.54
CA GLU A 323 -15.87 -15.44 13.08
C GLU A 323 -17.28 -15.40 12.46
N ARG A 324 -18.22 -16.22 12.95
CA ARG A 324 -19.62 -16.19 12.50
C ARG A 324 -20.27 -14.83 12.73
N LEU A 325 -20.07 -14.26 13.91
CA LEU A 325 -20.63 -12.95 14.26
C LEU A 325 -20.04 -11.83 13.41
N GLN A 326 -18.74 -11.85 13.16
CA GLN A 326 -18.07 -10.87 12.30
C GLN A 326 -18.53 -10.97 10.84
N ASN A 327 -18.70 -12.18 10.32
CA ASN A 327 -19.26 -12.39 8.98
C ASN A 327 -20.71 -11.90 8.87
N CYS A 328 -21.53 -12.18 9.88
CA CYS A 328 -22.90 -11.66 9.95
C CYS A 328 -22.91 -10.11 10.00
N ALA A 329 -22.03 -9.51 10.79
CA ALA A 329 -21.91 -8.06 10.91
C ALA A 329 -21.50 -7.42 9.59
N LYS A 330 -20.55 -8.01 8.87
CA LYS A 330 -20.10 -7.56 7.54
C LYS A 330 -21.23 -7.63 6.52
N ASP A 331 -21.88 -8.78 6.41
CA ASP A 331 -22.98 -8.98 5.47
C ASP A 331 -24.17 -8.06 5.78
N TRP A 332 -24.41 -7.75 7.07
CA TRP A 332 -25.42 -6.77 7.45
C TRP A 332 -25.07 -5.34 7.01
N LEU A 333 -23.81 -4.95 7.06
CA LEU A 333 -23.36 -3.66 6.52
C LEU A 333 -23.54 -3.58 5.01
N ASP A 334 -23.19 -4.64 4.30
CA ASP A 334 -23.38 -4.73 2.85
C ASP A 334 -24.86 -4.66 2.50
N TYR A 335 -25.71 -5.39 3.22
CA TYR A 335 -27.17 -5.32 3.08
C TYR A 335 -27.71 -3.90 3.30
N LEU A 336 -27.27 -3.17 4.34
CA LEU A 336 -27.72 -1.79 4.56
C LEU A 336 -27.30 -0.85 3.43
N ASN A 337 -26.13 -1.06 2.85
CA ASN A 337 -25.67 -0.29 1.69
C ASN A 337 -26.51 -0.59 0.46
N TRP A 338 -26.84 -1.86 0.20
CA TRP A 338 -27.73 -2.25 -0.90
C TRP A 338 -29.14 -1.69 -0.71
N CYS A 339 -29.69 -1.74 0.50
CA CYS A 339 -30.98 -1.14 0.83
C CYS A 339 -31.03 0.37 0.51
N LYS A 340 -29.96 1.12 0.80
CA LYS A 340 -29.86 2.54 0.43
C LYS A 340 -29.93 2.74 -1.08
N GLU A 341 -29.19 1.94 -1.85
CA GLU A 341 -29.18 2.03 -3.30
C GLU A 341 -30.51 1.57 -3.92
N LEU A 342 -31.15 0.57 -3.34
CA LEU A 342 -32.49 0.09 -3.71
C LEU A 342 -33.60 1.01 -3.20
N LYS A 343 -33.26 2.08 -2.45
CA LYS A 343 -34.19 3.07 -1.88
C LYS A 343 -35.18 2.49 -0.88
N TYR A 344 -34.77 1.48 -0.11
CA TYR A 344 -35.55 0.98 1.01
C TYR A 344 -35.55 1.96 2.16
N ASP A 345 -36.68 2.11 2.84
CA ASP A 345 -36.79 2.99 4.01
C ASP A 345 -36.14 2.33 5.25
N LEU A 346 -34.88 2.69 5.50
CA LEU A 346 -34.11 2.22 6.66
C LEU A 346 -34.57 2.83 7.99
N ASN A 347 -35.53 3.77 8.03
CA ASN A 347 -36.17 4.19 9.27
C ASN A 347 -37.20 3.15 9.72
N ASN A 348 -37.70 2.33 8.82
CA ASN A 348 -38.51 1.17 9.13
C ASN A 348 -37.62 0.04 9.69
N MET A 349 -37.84 -0.30 10.95
CA MET A 349 -37.06 -1.32 11.66
C MET A 349 -37.14 -2.72 11.06
N PHE A 350 -38.17 -3.03 10.27
CA PHE A 350 -38.25 -4.30 9.51
C PHE A 350 -37.18 -4.38 8.41
N PHE A 351 -36.79 -3.27 7.81
CA PHE A 351 -35.69 -3.23 6.88
C PHE A 351 -34.34 -3.06 7.58
N TYR A 352 -34.28 -2.33 8.71
CA TYR A 352 -33.04 -2.13 9.42
C TYR A 352 -32.58 -3.40 10.17
N PHE A 353 -33.52 -4.14 10.78
CA PHE A 353 -33.31 -5.38 11.52
C PHE A 353 -34.23 -6.51 11.00
N PRO A 354 -34.03 -7.00 9.79
CA PRO A 354 -34.88 -8.03 9.24
C PRO A 354 -34.77 -9.35 10.02
N LYS A 355 -35.89 -10.04 10.17
CA LYS A 355 -35.90 -11.41 10.70
C LYS A 355 -35.36 -12.39 9.67
N ASN A 356 -34.73 -13.47 10.09
CA ASN A 356 -34.10 -14.46 9.22
C ASN A 356 -33.12 -13.77 8.24
N PHE A 357 -32.21 -13.02 8.83
CA PHE A 357 -31.32 -12.11 8.10
C PHE A 357 -30.66 -12.75 6.86
N LYS A 358 -30.16 -13.97 6.99
CA LYS A 358 -29.50 -14.66 5.87
C LYS A 358 -30.37 -14.74 4.63
N LYS A 359 -31.65 -15.14 4.76
CA LYS A 359 -32.59 -15.25 3.64
C LYS A 359 -32.88 -13.88 3.02
N VAL A 360 -33.02 -12.85 3.85
CA VAL A 360 -33.27 -11.48 3.39
C VAL A 360 -32.04 -10.91 2.69
N HIS A 361 -30.86 -11.13 3.27
CA HIS A 361 -29.59 -10.75 2.64
C HIS A 361 -29.43 -11.33 1.24
N ASP A 362 -29.58 -12.65 1.09
CA ASP A 362 -29.39 -13.33 -0.20
C ASP A 362 -30.40 -12.82 -1.27
N ARG A 363 -31.66 -12.56 -0.86
CA ARG A 363 -32.65 -11.94 -1.75
C ARG A 363 -32.26 -10.52 -2.16
N THR A 364 -31.89 -9.68 -1.21
CA THR A 364 -31.52 -8.28 -1.46
C THR A 364 -30.24 -8.19 -2.29
N ALA A 365 -29.31 -9.11 -2.10
CA ALA A 365 -28.11 -9.22 -2.94
C ALA A 365 -28.47 -9.47 -4.40
N ALA A 366 -29.43 -10.39 -4.67
CA ALA A 366 -29.90 -10.65 -6.03
C ALA A 366 -30.61 -9.43 -6.65
N GLU A 367 -31.44 -8.72 -5.89
CA GLU A 367 -32.11 -7.49 -6.34
C GLU A 367 -31.09 -6.38 -6.64
N TYR A 368 -30.08 -6.23 -5.78
CA TYR A 368 -29.00 -5.26 -5.99
C TYR A 368 -28.16 -5.61 -7.22
N GLN A 369 -27.80 -6.87 -7.42
CA GLN A 369 -27.08 -7.31 -8.61
C GLN A 369 -27.89 -7.01 -9.89
N ALA A 370 -29.17 -7.30 -9.90
CA ALA A 370 -30.03 -6.98 -11.04
C ALA A 370 -30.08 -5.46 -11.34
N LEU A 371 -30.09 -4.62 -10.29
CA LEU A 371 -29.98 -3.16 -10.45
C LEU A 371 -28.63 -2.74 -11.05
N GLN A 372 -27.53 -3.33 -10.60
CA GLN A 372 -26.20 -3.03 -11.13
C GLN A 372 -26.06 -3.46 -12.58
N ASP A 373 -26.57 -4.65 -12.93
CA ASP A 373 -26.57 -5.16 -14.30
C ASP A 373 -27.37 -4.22 -15.23
N LYS A 374 -28.54 -3.74 -14.77
CA LYS A 374 -29.33 -2.76 -15.50
C LYS A 374 -28.60 -1.44 -15.70
N LYS A 375 -27.96 -0.91 -14.63
CA LYS A 375 -27.13 0.32 -14.71
C LYS A 375 -25.95 0.15 -15.68
N ALA A 376 -25.29 -1.01 -15.65
CA ALA A 376 -24.16 -1.33 -16.53
C ALA A 376 -24.61 -1.43 -17.99
N ALA A 377 -25.73 -2.11 -18.26
CA ALA A 377 -26.31 -2.22 -19.59
C ALA A 377 -26.71 -0.84 -20.16
N GLU A 378 -27.35 0.01 -19.34
CA GLU A 378 -27.70 1.37 -19.73
C GLU A 378 -26.48 2.24 -20.01
N LYS A 379 -25.46 2.16 -19.16
CA LYS A 379 -24.18 2.88 -19.37
C LYS A 379 -23.52 2.43 -20.68
N LYS A 380 -23.48 1.12 -20.94
CA LYS A 380 -22.96 0.57 -22.20
C LYS A 380 -23.74 1.08 -23.40
N ARG A 381 -25.10 1.05 -23.33
CA ARG A 381 -25.96 1.57 -24.40
C ARG A 381 -25.69 3.04 -24.70
N ARG A 382 -25.59 3.89 -23.64
CA ARG A 382 -25.28 5.33 -23.80
C ARG A 382 -23.90 5.54 -24.43
N GLU A 383 -22.94 4.73 -24.05
CA GLU A 383 -21.59 4.79 -24.62
C GLU A 383 -21.58 4.36 -26.09
N ASP A 384 -22.27 3.27 -26.41
CA ASP A 384 -22.41 2.80 -27.81
C ASP A 384 -23.14 3.85 -28.67
N GLU A 385 -24.18 4.50 -28.15
CA GLU A 385 -24.90 5.60 -28.82
C GLU A 385 -23.97 6.83 -29.01
N ARG A 386 -23.12 7.16 -28.02
CA ARG A 386 -22.15 8.22 -28.13
C ARG A 386 -21.14 7.93 -29.24
N ILE A 387 -20.56 6.73 -29.23
CA ILE A 387 -19.61 6.27 -30.23
C ILE A 387 -20.21 6.33 -31.63
N LYS A 388 -21.48 5.87 -31.79
CA LYS A 388 -22.21 5.95 -33.08
C LYS A 388 -22.36 7.40 -33.55
N ARG A 389 -22.79 8.32 -32.67
CA ARG A 389 -22.95 9.74 -33.04
C ARG A 389 -21.61 10.37 -33.41
N GLU A 390 -20.55 10.10 -32.63
CA GLU A 390 -19.20 10.58 -32.94
C GLU A 390 -18.71 10.03 -34.29
N ALA A 391 -18.98 8.74 -34.57
CA ALA A 391 -18.62 8.13 -35.86
C ALA A 391 -19.41 8.75 -37.03
N GLU A 392 -20.69 9.08 -36.85
CA GLU A 392 -21.48 9.77 -37.90
C GLU A 392 -21.01 11.19 -38.17
N VAL A 393 -20.70 11.96 -37.09
CA VAL A 393 -20.13 13.29 -37.23
C VAL A 393 -18.76 13.20 -37.93
N MET A 394 -17.96 12.22 -37.52
CA MET A 394 -16.65 11.93 -38.08
C MET A 394 -16.74 11.61 -39.58
N LYS A 395 -17.70 10.75 -39.94
CA LYS A 395 -17.96 10.39 -41.34
C LYS A 395 -18.33 11.61 -42.19
N LYS A 396 -19.23 12.49 -41.70
CA LYS A 396 -19.63 13.71 -42.41
C LYS A 396 -18.46 14.67 -42.57
N LEU A 397 -17.69 14.91 -41.52
CA LEU A 397 -16.48 15.76 -41.63
C LEU A 397 -15.45 15.20 -42.60
N LEU A 398 -15.28 13.88 -42.61
CA LEU A 398 -14.37 13.23 -43.58
C LEU A 398 -14.91 13.35 -45.01
N GLU A 399 -16.22 13.18 -45.24
CA GLU A 399 -16.85 13.37 -46.54
C GLU A 399 -16.73 14.83 -47.04
N GLU A 400 -16.85 15.82 -46.18
CA GLU A 400 -16.63 17.24 -46.48
C GLU A 400 -15.18 17.50 -46.84
N MET A 401 -14.23 17.00 -46.04
CA MET A 401 -12.80 17.09 -46.34
C MET A 401 -12.43 16.39 -47.65
N LEU A 402 -13.02 15.23 -47.94
CA LEU A 402 -12.81 14.50 -49.19
C LEU A 402 -13.33 15.31 -50.39
N LYS A 403 -14.46 16.01 -50.24
CA LYS A 403 -14.96 16.92 -51.31
C LYS A 403 -14.06 18.11 -51.50
N GLU A 404 -13.56 18.73 -50.45
CA GLU A 404 -12.61 19.84 -50.54
C GLU A 404 -11.26 19.41 -51.16
N ASN A 405 -10.84 18.17 -50.88
CA ASN A 405 -9.57 17.63 -51.35
C ASN A 405 -9.70 16.77 -52.65
N ALA A 406 -10.92 16.56 -53.16
CA ALA A 406 -11.15 15.75 -54.36
C ALA A 406 -10.40 16.25 -55.61
N GLY A 407 -9.97 17.52 -55.63
CA GLY A 407 -9.06 18.06 -56.66
C GLY A 407 -7.58 17.71 -56.45
N ILE A 408 -7.23 17.16 -55.29
CA ILE A 408 -5.84 16.85 -54.94
C ILE A 408 -5.46 15.46 -55.49
N ASP A 409 -6.35 14.48 -55.41
CA ASP A 409 -6.10 13.11 -55.89
C ASP A 409 -5.74 13.05 -57.39
N ASN A 410 -6.34 13.91 -58.20
CA ASN A 410 -6.06 13.97 -59.65
C ASN A 410 -4.82 14.83 -60.03
N ALA A 411 -4.32 15.65 -59.09
CA ALA A 411 -3.23 16.58 -59.38
C ALA A 411 -1.82 16.00 -59.07
N PHE A 412 -1.74 14.81 -58.45
CA PHE A 412 -0.51 14.27 -57.88
C PHE A 412 0.07 13.04 -58.59
N LEU A 413 -0.36 12.74 -59.78
CA LEU A 413 0.41 11.88 -60.67
C LEU A 413 1.71 12.59 -61.05
N ILE A 414 2.75 12.49 -60.21
CA ILE A 414 4.10 12.94 -60.60
C ILE A 414 4.62 11.92 -61.60
N LYS A 415 4.41 12.19 -62.86
CA LYS A 415 4.95 11.39 -63.99
C LYS A 415 6.43 11.18 -63.80
N GLY A 416 6.85 9.93 -63.64
CA GLY A 416 8.25 9.51 -63.63
C GLY A 416 8.79 8.94 -62.32
N LYS A 417 8.03 8.91 -61.24
CA LYS A 417 8.50 8.36 -59.91
C LYS A 417 7.67 7.21 -59.38
N GLY A 418 6.61 6.74 -60.06
CA GLY A 418 5.83 5.58 -59.70
C GLY A 418 5.08 5.68 -58.36
N LEU A 419 4.87 6.91 -57.87
CA LEU A 419 4.15 7.17 -56.62
C LEU A 419 2.89 8.01 -56.85
N ILE A 420 1.84 7.74 -56.09
CA ILE A 420 0.59 8.52 -56.02
C ILE A 420 0.29 8.90 -54.59
N LEU A 421 -0.40 10.03 -54.44
CA LEU A 421 -0.97 10.45 -53.19
C LEU A 421 -2.46 10.10 -53.15
N ARG A 422 -2.92 9.55 -52.06
CA ARG A 422 -4.33 9.21 -51.88
C ARG A 422 -4.83 9.72 -50.53
N VAL A 423 -6.05 10.25 -50.51
CA VAL A 423 -6.74 10.62 -49.29
C VAL A 423 -7.41 9.37 -48.67
N PRO A 424 -7.45 9.19 -47.36
CA PRO A 424 -8.23 8.13 -46.72
C PRO A 424 -9.70 8.21 -47.13
N ARG A 425 -10.33 7.07 -47.42
CA ARG A 425 -11.74 7.00 -47.82
C ARG A 425 -12.67 7.12 -46.59
N ASP A 426 -12.21 6.62 -45.45
CA ASP A 426 -12.92 6.66 -44.17
C ASP A 426 -11.97 6.54 -42.98
N THR A 427 -12.54 6.65 -41.77
CA THR A 427 -11.78 6.55 -40.53
C THR A 427 -11.24 5.14 -40.28
N GLN A 428 -11.90 4.12 -40.80
CA GLN A 428 -11.48 2.73 -40.64
C GLN A 428 -10.22 2.48 -41.46
N GLU A 429 -10.11 3.10 -42.63
CA GLU A 429 -8.92 3.01 -43.49
C GLU A 429 -7.68 3.59 -42.79
N ILE A 430 -7.83 4.71 -42.05
CA ILE A 430 -6.73 5.28 -41.26
C ILE A 430 -6.27 4.30 -40.16
N LYS A 431 -7.22 3.61 -39.50
CA LYS A 431 -6.89 2.59 -38.49
C LYS A 431 -6.20 1.38 -39.13
N ASN A 432 -6.72 0.91 -40.27
CA ASN A 432 -6.15 -0.22 -40.99
C ASN A 432 -4.73 0.10 -41.49
N GLU A 433 -4.49 1.34 -41.95
CA GLU A 433 -3.16 1.81 -42.34
C GLU A 433 -2.16 1.75 -41.19
N GLY A 434 -2.58 2.21 -39.99
CA GLY A 434 -1.74 2.12 -38.78
C GLY A 434 -1.41 0.69 -38.38
N ALA A 435 -2.37 -0.22 -38.49
CA ALA A 435 -2.17 -1.63 -38.26
C ALA A 435 -1.23 -2.28 -39.30
N ALA A 436 -1.44 -1.99 -40.60
CA ALA A 436 -0.65 -2.55 -41.67
C ALA A 436 0.81 -2.07 -41.69
N LEU A 437 1.04 -0.82 -41.33
CA LEU A 437 2.39 -0.22 -41.30
C LEU A 437 3.03 -0.21 -39.91
N HIS A 438 2.37 -0.81 -38.92
CA HIS A 438 2.87 -0.88 -37.54
C HIS A 438 3.29 0.48 -36.96
N HIS A 439 2.43 1.51 -37.14
CA HIS A 439 2.67 2.84 -36.58
C HIS A 439 1.38 3.51 -36.06
N CYS A 440 1.54 4.62 -35.36
CA CYS A 440 0.48 5.21 -34.54
C CYS A 440 -0.60 6.00 -35.29
N VAL A 441 -0.60 6.05 -36.63
CA VAL A 441 -1.58 6.88 -37.40
C VAL A 441 -3.04 6.51 -37.08
N GLY A 442 -3.31 5.27 -36.73
CA GLY A 442 -4.66 4.84 -36.30
C GLY A 442 -5.24 5.62 -35.12
N THR A 443 -4.38 6.25 -34.31
CA THR A 443 -4.78 7.10 -33.18
C THR A 443 -5.11 8.54 -33.59
N TYR A 444 -4.84 8.92 -34.86
CA TYR A 444 -5.02 10.30 -35.35
C TYR A 444 -6.43 10.57 -35.90
N VAL A 445 -7.29 9.58 -35.90
CA VAL A 445 -8.66 9.68 -36.41
C VAL A 445 -9.39 10.89 -35.87
N ASP A 446 -9.34 11.11 -34.55
CA ASP A 446 -10.03 12.25 -33.89
C ASP A 446 -9.43 13.61 -34.30
N ARG A 447 -8.13 13.69 -34.50
CA ARG A 447 -7.45 14.91 -34.95
C ARG A 447 -7.76 15.25 -36.41
N VAL A 448 -7.81 14.22 -37.25
CA VAL A 448 -8.21 14.34 -38.64
C VAL A 448 -9.64 14.84 -38.75
N ALA A 449 -10.54 14.25 -38.02
CA ALA A 449 -11.94 14.61 -38.05
C ALA A 449 -12.23 16.02 -37.51
N LYS A 450 -11.45 16.50 -36.56
CA LYS A 450 -11.53 17.88 -36.08
C LYS A 450 -10.81 18.88 -36.98
N GLY A 451 -10.30 18.47 -38.14
CA GLY A 451 -9.51 19.33 -39.06
C GLY A 451 -8.19 19.81 -38.49
N GLN A 452 -7.69 19.18 -37.40
CA GLN A 452 -6.45 19.56 -36.73
C GLN A 452 -5.21 19.06 -37.47
N THR A 453 -5.34 18.08 -38.35
CA THR A 453 -4.28 17.54 -39.19
C THR A 453 -4.91 16.80 -40.38
N HIS A 454 -4.15 16.71 -41.46
CA HIS A 454 -4.54 15.98 -42.68
C HIS A 454 -3.63 14.75 -42.81
N ILE A 455 -4.22 13.61 -43.13
CA ILE A 455 -3.48 12.38 -43.41
C ILE A 455 -3.62 12.03 -44.87
N PHE A 456 -2.50 11.76 -45.50
CA PHE A 456 -2.42 11.29 -46.87
C PHE A 456 -1.67 9.95 -46.92
N PHE A 457 -2.12 9.08 -47.81
CA PHE A 457 -1.44 7.82 -48.10
C PHE A 457 -0.59 7.97 -49.36
N VAL A 458 0.68 7.70 -49.22
CA VAL A 458 1.61 7.60 -50.38
C VAL A 458 1.60 6.14 -50.81
N ARG A 459 1.26 5.90 -52.06
CA ARG A 459 1.13 4.57 -52.66
C ARG A 459 2.03 4.42 -53.87
N ARG A 460 2.37 3.21 -54.24
CA ARG A 460 2.96 2.91 -55.55
C ARG A 460 1.86 2.90 -56.60
N VAL A 461 2.14 3.43 -57.78
CA VAL A 461 1.16 3.45 -58.90
C VAL A 461 0.72 2.04 -59.29
N GLU A 462 1.63 1.07 -59.18
CA GLU A 462 1.39 -0.34 -59.50
C GLU A 462 0.53 -1.04 -58.45
N GLU A 463 0.54 -0.53 -57.19
CA GLU A 463 -0.16 -1.12 -56.03
C GLU A 463 -0.87 -0.03 -55.24
N PRO A 464 -1.93 0.61 -55.76
CA PRO A 464 -2.54 1.79 -55.13
C PRO A 464 -3.28 1.51 -53.82
N ASP A 465 -3.66 0.29 -53.56
CA ASP A 465 -4.35 -0.12 -52.36
C ASP A 465 -3.41 -0.71 -51.29
N THR A 466 -2.15 -1.00 -51.62
CA THR A 466 -1.16 -1.55 -50.70
C THR A 466 -0.51 -0.42 -49.87
N PRO A 467 -0.57 -0.47 -48.53
CA PRO A 467 0.09 0.51 -47.66
C PRO A 467 1.60 0.60 -47.93
N TYR A 468 2.08 1.82 -48.14
CA TYR A 468 3.52 2.05 -48.41
C TYR A 468 4.11 3.11 -47.48
N PHE A 469 3.61 4.36 -47.53
CA PHE A 469 3.95 5.43 -46.61
C PHE A 469 2.70 6.22 -46.22
N THR A 470 2.67 6.72 -44.98
CA THR A 470 1.64 7.63 -44.48
C THR A 470 2.25 8.98 -44.18
N MET A 471 1.64 10.04 -44.66
CA MET A 471 2.09 11.41 -44.52
C MET A 471 1.10 12.24 -43.71
N GLU A 472 1.58 12.93 -42.68
CA GLU A 472 0.85 13.93 -41.92
C GLU A 472 1.18 15.32 -42.45
N TYR A 473 0.14 16.10 -42.77
CA TYR A 473 0.26 17.47 -43.28
C TYR A 473 -0.55 18.41 -42.41
N ASN A 474 0.04 19.50 -41.96
CA ASN A 474 -0.62 20.50 -41.17
C ASN A 474 0.06 21.86 -41.33
N ASN A 475 -0.76 22.94 -41.32
CA ASN A 475 -0.27 24.32 -41.39
C ASN A 475 0.74 24.56 -42.56
N GLY A 476 0.40 24.11 -43.75
CA GLY A 476 1.21 24.38 -44.96
C GLY A 476 2.48 23.53 -45.07
N ARG A 477 2.72 22.53 -44.23
CA ARG A 477 3.92 21.71 -44.23
C ARG A 477 3.67 20.24 -43.90
N VAL A 478 4.55 19.39 -44.38
CA VAL A 478 4.57 17.98 -43.98
C VAL A 478 5.23 17.84 -42.61
N ILE A 479 4.48 17.37 -41.63
CA ILE A 479 4.95 17.16 -40.27
C ILE A 479 5.79 15.90 -40.19
N GLN A 480 5.32 14.82 -40.82
CA GLN A 480 6.04 13.56 -40.92
C GLN A 480 5.52 12.72 -42.10
N CYS A 481 6.39 11.84 -42.60
CA CYS A 481 6.03 10.79 -43.53
C CYS A 481 6.77 9.51 -43.14
N ARG A 482 6.03 8.45 -42.80
CA ARG A 482 6.56 7.22 -42.23
C ARG A 482 6.01 6.00 -42.97
N GLY A 483 6.85 5.00 -43.14
CA GLY A 483 6.49 3.70 -43.67
C GLY A 483 6.43 2.62 -42.60
N ASN A 484 6.54 1.36 -43.00
CA ASN A 484 6.45 0.22 -42.10
C ASN A 484 7.41 0.34 -40.91
N HIS A 485 6.92 0.04 -39.69
CA HIS A 485 7.67 0.20 -38.43
C HIS A 485 8.30 1.57 -38.24
N ASN A 486 7.61 2.63 -38.66
CA ASN A 486 8.11 4.02 -38.61
C ASN A 486 9.42 4.26 -39.39
N CYS A 487 9.71 3.45 -40.41
CA CYS A 487 10.91 3.63 -41.18
C CYS A 487 10.96 5.02 -41.87
N GLY A 488 12.17 5.51 -42.07
CA GLY A 488 12.41 6.77 -42.77
C GLY A 488 12.14 6.69 -44.25
N MET A 489 11.88 7.84 -44.90
CA MET A 489 11.62 7.95 -46.34
C MET A 489 12.85 7.59 -47.17
N PRO A 490 12.74 6.68 -48.15
CA PRO A 490 13.76 6.52 -49.20
C PRO A 490 13.83 7.75 -50.10
N ALA A 491 14.89 7.88 -50.92
CA ALA A 491 15.12 9.03 -51.76
C ALA A 491 13.97 9.36 -52.71
N SER A 492 13.28 8.35 -53.25
CA SER A 492 12.10 8.51 -54.11
C SER A 492 10.91 9.14 -53.37
N VAL A 493 10.62 8.70 -52.13
CA VAL A 493 9.55 9.25 -51.33
C VAL A 493 9.89 10.66 -50.85
N LYS A 494 11.15 10.93 -50.43
CA LYS A 494 11.60 12.28 -50.07
C LYS A 494 11.40 13.28 -51.22
N ALA A 495 11.77 12.90 -52.44
CA ALA A 495 11.60 13.76 -53.62
C ALA A 495 10.11 13.97 -53.97
N PHE A 496 9.25 12.96 -53.71
CA PHE A 496 7.81 13.07 -53.89
C PHE A 496 7.19 14.02 -52.88
N VAL A 497 7.53 13.89 -51.58
CA VAL A 497 7.08 14.77 -50.52
C VAL A 497 7.51 16.21 -50.73
N ALA A 498 8.76 16.46 -51.15
CA ALA A 498 9.24 17.81 -51.47
C ALA A 498 8.48 18.45 -52.66
N ALA A 499 8.13 17.67 -53.68
CA ALA A 499 7.30 18.14 -54.80
C ALA A 499 5.87 18.47 -54.35
N PHE A 500 5.30 17.67 -53.40
CA PHE A 500 4.00 17.95 -52.80
C PHE A 500 4.01 19.27 -52.02
N GLU A 501 4.98 19.48 -51.15
CA GLU A 501 5.09 20.73 -50.37
C GLU A 501 5.20 21.96 -51.24
N LYS A 502 6.01 21.88 -52.30
CA LYS A 502 6.14 22.96 -53.28
C LYS A 502 4.81 23.28 -53.96
N LEU A 503 4.07 22.28 -54.34
CA LEU A 503 2.78 22.44 -55.03
C LEU A 503 1.70 23.01 -54.09
N MET A 504 1.68 22.60 -52.83
CA MET A 504 0.75 23.15 -51.84
C MET A 504 1.03 24.62 -51.56
N LYS A 505 2.30 25.00 -51.47
CA LYS A 505 2.72 26.40 -51.32
C LYS A 505 2.30 27.25 -52.50
N GLU A 506 2.50 26.78 -53.72
CA GLU A 506 2.07 27.48 -54.95
C GLU A 506 0.54 27.65 -55.02
N ARG A 507 -0.22 26.72 -54.44
CA ARG A 507 -1.70 26.79 -54.33
C ARG A 507 -2.13 27.84 -53.31
N GLU A 508 -1.52 27.86 -52.14
CA GLU A 508 -1.79 28.86 -51.10
C GLU A 508 -1.54 30.27 -51.61
N GLU A 509 -0.39 30.49 -52.26
CA GLU A 509 -0.05 31.77 -52.87
C GLU A 509 -1.03 32.20 -54.00
N LYS A 510 -1.58 31.24 -54.78
CA LYS A 510 -2.60 31.53 -55.78
C LYS A 510 -3.97 31.83 -55.18
N MET A 511 -4.32 31.22 -54.08
CA MET A 511 -5.56 31.50 -53.35
C MET A 511 -5.52 32.89 -52.70
N GLU A 512 -4.42 33.24 -52.03
CA GLU A 512 -4.22 34.57 -51.46
C GLU A 512 -4.29 35.69 -52.51
N ARG A 513 -3.74 35.46 -53.74
CA ARG A 513 -3.85 36.41 -54.85
C ARG A 513 -5.24 36.53 -55.47
N LYS A 514 -6.16 35.60 -55.21
CA LYS A 514 -7.55 35.65 -55.67
C LYS A 514 -8.51 36.26 -54.66
N CYS A 515 -8.13 36.30 -53.41
CA CYS A 515 -8.93 36.85 -52.30
C CYS A 515 -8.47 38.29 -51.87
N GLY A 516 -7.39 38.79 -52.37
CA GLY A 516 -6.93 40.18 -52.26
C GLY A 516 -7.14 40.93 -53.55
#